data_5dbe11058e8654f15ded0f88cca56547
#
_entry.id   5dbe11058e8654f15ded0f88cca56547
#
_cell.length_a   1.000
_cell.length_b   1.000
_cell.length_c   1.000
_cell.angle_alpha   90.00
_cell.angle_beta   90.00
_cell.angle_gamma   90.00
#
_symmetry.space_group_name_H-M   'P 1'
#
loop_
_entity.id
_entity.type
_entity.pdbx_description
1 polymer ?
#
loop_
_entity_poly.entity_id
_entity_poly.type
_entity_poly.pdbx_seq_one_letter_code
_entity_poly.pdbx_strand_id
1 'polypeptide(L)'
;SLFDIASSLLLILCIKLAAKPPDRHHPFGHGRFEPIAGLQLGVLLSALGSVMCFQQLNTLLHRKSMGVISPHTWIIPLVAVVLLEIGYRHLKRTAKRQNSPALLADAVHYRIDSINSLFAMVALVFAAYFPVYSVMIDHLGAVLIAVLMIVIGANAAKNNIHQLLDRTPEETYFTLVREATMRVAGVLATEKLRIQVYGPDAHVSIDIEVDPHMSVEIAHEITQKVRHEIQIAWPCVRDVIVHVEPYYADDH
;
A
#
# COMPACT_ATOMS: atom_id res chain seq x y z
N SER A 1 0.07 -18.32 12.10
CA SER A 1 1.37 -18.94 12.42
C SER A 1 2.25 -17.96 13.23
N LEU A 2 3.37 -18.42 13.79
CA LEU A 2 4.36 -17.55 14.48
C LEU A 2 4.89 -16.46 13.52
N PHE A 3 4.98 -16.78 12.26
CA PHE A 3 5.40 -15.87 11.18
C PHE A 3 4.41 -14.72 10.96
N ASP A 4 3.12 -14.97 11.01
CA ASP A 4 2.09 -13.94 10.80
C ASP A 4 2.07 -12.95 11.97
N ILE A 5 2.26 -13.47 13.19
CA ILE A 5 2.42 -12.62 14.39
C ILE A 5 3.66 -11.73 14.28
N ALA A 6 4.79 -12.31 13.87
CA ALA A 6 6.04 -11.55 13.70
C ALA A 6 5.91 -10.48 12.60
N SER A 7 5.27 -10.80 11.48
CA SER A 7 5.03 -9.86 10.39
C SER A 7 4.12 -8.71 10.81
N SER A 8 3.05 -9.01 11.54
CA SER A 8 2.11 -8.00 12.05
C SER A 8 2.78 -7.09 13.09
N LEU A 9 3.61 -7.64 13.99
CA LEU A 9 4.38 -6.84 14.95
C LEU A 9 5.39 -5.93 14.25
N LEU A 10 6.08 -6.42 13.24
CA LEU A 10 7.00 -5.63 12.44
C LEU A 10 6.28 -4.50 11.71
N LEU A 11 5.14 -4.78 11.09
CA LEU A 11 4.32 -3.77 10.43
C LEU A 11 3.89 -2.68 11.40
N ILE A 12 3.38 -3.04 12.58
CA ILE A 12 2.99 -2.08 13.63
C ILE A 12 4.18 -1.23 14.07
N LEU A 13 5.36 -1.85 14.23
CA LEU A 13 6.58 -1.13 14.59
C LEU A 13 6.96 -0.12 13.50
N CYS A 14 6.95 -0.53 12.24
CA CYS A 14 7.29 0.34 11.10
C CYS A 14 6.28 1.49 10.95
N ILE A 15 4.98 1.25 11.13
CA ILE A 15 3.96 2.31 11.13
C ILE A 15 4.23 3.32 12.26
N LYS A 16 4.55 2.84 13.47
CA LYS A 16 4.91 3.73 14.59
C LYS A 16 6.19 4.52 14.31
N LEU A 17 7.18 3.91 13.65
CA LEU A 17 8.40 4.60 13.25
C LEU A 17 8.12 5.62 12.14
N ALA A 18 7.30 5.28 11.16
CA ALA A 18 6.91 6.18 10.07
C ALA A 18 6.20 7.45 10.58
N ALA A 19 5.43 7.32 11.67
CA ALA A 19 4.72 8.45 12.28
C ALA A 19 5.62 9.42 13.08
N LYS A 20 6.91 9.11 13.26
CA LYS A 20 7.83 10.02 13.97
C LYS A 20 8.08 11.28 13.14
N PRO A 21 8.07 12.46 13.81
CA PRO A 21 8.37 13.72 13.12
C PRO A 21 9.81 13.77 12.64
N PRO A 22 10.15 14.72 11.74
CA PRO A 22 11.52 15.04 11.35
C PRO A 22 12.43 15.26 12.55
N ASP A 23 13.67 14.79 12.46
CA ASP A 23 14.74 15.01 13.44
C ASP A 23 16.05 15.42 12.73
N ARG A 24 17.14 15.59 13.50
CA ARG A 24 18.44 16.00 12.94
C ARG A 24 19.03 14.99 11.95
N HIS A 25 18.73 13.71 12.10
CA HIS A 25 19.25 12.64 11.24
C HIS A 25 18.32 12.37 10.04
N HIS A 26 17.03 12.68 10.20
CA HIS A 26 15.99 12.47 9.20
C HIS A 26 15.18 13.74 9.01
N PRO A 27 15.72 14.77 8.32
CA PRO A 27 15.09 16.08 8.19
C PRO A 27 13.76 16.03 7.41
N PHE A 28 13.54 15.02 6.56
CA PHE A 28 12.28 14.80 5.84
C PHE A 28 11.30 13.87 6.58
N GLY A 29 11.63 13.48 7.84
CA GLY A 29 10.82 12.56 8.62
C GLY A 29 11.12 11.08 8.35
N HIS A 30 10.27 10.22 8.90
CA HIS A 30 10.47 8.77 8.92
C HIS A 30 9.45 8.01 8.05
N GLY A 31 8.66 8.71 7.24
CA GLY A 31 7.56 8.13 6.45
C GLY A 31 7.98 6.94 5.56
N ARG A 32 9.23 6.88 5.12
CA ARG A 32 9.77 5.79 4.28
C ARG A 32 9.86 4.43 4.99
N PHE A 33 9.72 4.37 6.32
CA PHE A 33 9.61 3.08 7.03
C PHE A 33 8.35 2.30 6.63
N GLU A 34 7.27 2.98 6.25
CA GLU A 34 6.04 2.31 5.82
C GLU A 34 6.22 1.54 4.50
N PRO A 35 6.70 2.14 3.38
CA PRO A 35 6.96 1.38 2.16
C PRO A 35 8.09 0.35 2.30
N ILE A 36 9.06 0.51 3.20
CA ILE A 36 10.06 -0.52 3.51
C ILE A 36 9.38 -1.76 4.11
N ALA A 37 8.49 -1.57 5.08
CA ALA A 37 7.72 -2.66 5.67
C ALA A 37 6.82 -3.35 4.63
N GLY A 38 6.12 -2.57 3.80
CA GLY A 38 5.28 -3.11 2.73
C GLY A 38 6.09 -3.92 1.70
N LEU A 39 7.29 -3.46 1.33
CA LEU A 39 8.22 -4.18 0.47
C LEU A 39 8.63 -5.51 1.10
N GLN A 40 9.05 -5.49 2.37
CA GLN A 40 9.47 -6.70 3.08
C GLN A 40 8.34 -7.73 3.16
N LEU A 41 7.12 -7.31 3.48
CA LEU A 41 5.94 -8.18 3.50
C LEU A 41 5.64 -8.76 2.11
N GLY A 42 5.71 -7.95 1.06
CA GLY A 42 5.50 -8.40 -0.32
C GLY A 42 6.52 -9.45 -0.77
N VAL A 43 7.78 -9.24 -0.45
CA VAL A 43 8.87 -10.20 -0.74
C VAL A 43 8.67 -11.49 0.04
N LEU A 44 8.35 -11.40 1.34
CA LEU A 44 8.10 -12.55 2.20
C LEU A 44 6.92 -13.39 1.69
N LEU A 45 5.80 -12.74 1.35
CA LEU A 45 4.61 -13.41 0.81
C LEU A 45 4.92 -14.12 -0.51
N SER A 46 5.67 -13.49 -1.42
CA SER A 46 6.10 -14.09 -2.68
C SER A 46 7.03 -15.29 -2.46
N ALA A 47 7.96 -15.19 -1.51
CA ALA A 47 8.88 -16.28 -1.17
C ALA A 47 8.13 -17.49 -0.60
N LEU A 48 7.21 -17.26 0.36
CA LEU A 48 6.38 -18.32 0.93
C LEU A 48 5.51 -18.98 -0.13
N GLY A 49 4.87 -18.19 -1.00
CA GLY A 49 4.10 -18.71 -2.13
C GLY A 49 4.96 -19.56 -3.07
N SER A 50 6.20 -19.14 -3.36
CA SER A 50 7.13 -19.88 -4.22
C SER A 50 7.54 -21.22 -3.60
N VAL A 51 7.86 -21.25 -2.31
CA VAL A 51 8.17 -22.49 -1.57
C VAL A 51 6.97 -23.44 -1.57
N MET A 52 5.78 -22.91 -1.32
CA MET A 52 4.53 -23.67 -1.31
C MET A 52 4.23 -24.26 -2.69
N CYS A 53 4.35 -23.47 -3.75
CA CYS A 53 4.18 -23.90 -5.13
C CYS A 53 5.14 -25.03 -5.49
N PHE A 54 6.42 -24.87 -5.16
CA PHE A 54 7.45 -25.89 -5.39
C PHE A 54 7.14 -27.21 -4.65
N GLN A 55 6.75 -27.12 -3.37
CA GLN A 55 6.40 -28.30 -2.58
C GLN A 55 5.20 -29.05 -3.17
N GLN A 56 4.14 -28.34 -3.56
CA GLN A 56 2.94 -28.94 -4.13
C GLN A 56 3.22 -29.60 -5.49
N LEU A 57 3.97 -28.93 -6.37
CA LEU A 57 4.39 -29.48 -7.65
C LEU A 57 5.26 -30.73 -7.47
N ASN A 58 6.20 -30.71 -6.55
CA ASN A 58 7.06 -31.87 -6.24
C ASN A 58 6.23 -33.06 -5.72
N THR A 59 5.23 -32.80 -4.87
CA THR A 59 4.33 -33.84 -4.34
C THR A 59 3.47 -34.46 -5.45
N LEU A 60 2.95 -33.63 -6.37
CA LEU A 60 2.19 -34.09 -7.54
C LEU A 60 3.05 -35.00 -8.45
N LEU A 61 4.30 -34.61 -8.71
CA LEU A 61 5.21 -35.37 -9.58
C LEU A 61 5.62 -36.70 -8.96
N HIS A 62 5.78 -36.80 -7.64
CA HIS A 62 6.25 -38.00 -6.95
C HIS A 62 5.12 -38.89 -6.42
N ARG A 63 3.85 -38.56 -6.73
CA ARG A 63 2.66 -39.35 -6.35
C ARG A 63 2.68 -39.84 -4.89
N LYS A 64 3.09 -38.99 -3.95
CA LYS A 64 3.01 -39.35 -2.53
C LYS A 64 1.54 -39.50 -2.13
N SER A 65 1.16 -40.70 -1.72
CA SER A 65 -0.19 -40.97 -1.22
C SER A 65 -0.41 -40.16 0.08
N MET A 66 -1.44 -39.35 0.11
CA MET A 66 -1.93 -38.75 1.35
C MET A 66 -2.81 -39.74 2.12
N GLY A 67 -2.77 -39.67 3.45
CA GLY A 67 -3.66 -40.43 4.32
C GLY A 67 -5.13 -40.06 4.09
N VAL A 68 -6.02 -40.91 4.57
CA VAL A 68 -7.49 -40.71 4.46
C VAL A 68 -7.88 -39.40 5.16
N ILE A 69 -8.44 -38.46 4.39
CA ILE A 69 -8.93 -37.17 4.91
C ILE A 69 -10.24 -37.42 5.68
N SER A 70 -10.30 -36.95 6.93
CA SER A 70 -11.53 -37.02 7.71
C SER A 70 -12.66 -36.20 7.04
N PRO A 71 -13.88 -36.73 6.93
CA PRO A 71 -15.00 -36.02 6.27
C PRO A 71 -15.40 -34.70 6.91
N HIS A 72 -14.93 -34.40 8.12
CA HIS A 72 -15.26 -33.17 8.84
C HIS A 72 -14.15 -32.11 8.78
N THR A 73 -13.04 -32.36 8.08
CA THR A 73 -11.88 -31.45 8.03
C THR A 73 -12.21 -30.08 7.42
N TRP A 74 -13.25 -29.98 6.57
CA TRP A 74 -13.72 -28.73 5.96
C TRP A 74 -14.31 -27.73 6.97
N ILE A 75 -14.66 -28.15 8.20
CA ILE A 75 -15.18 -27.25 9.24
C ILE A 75 -14.13 -26.25 9.67
N ILE A 76 -12.86 -26.63 9.72
CA ILE A 76 -11.75 -25.76 10.15
C ILE A 76 -11.63 -24.55 9.23
N PRO A 77 -11.47 -24.68 7.90
CA PRO A 77 -11.41 -23.53 7.02
C PRO A 77 -12.74 -22.76 6.93
N LEU A 78 -13.90 -23.39 7.15
CA LEU A 78 -15.16 -22.66 7.25
C LEU A 78 -15.14 -21.65 8.42
N VAL A 79 -14.68 -22.08 9.60
CA VAL A 79 -14.55 -21.18 10.76
C VAL A 79 -13.55 -20.08 10.46
N ALA A 80 -12.43 -20.42 9.80
CA ALA A 80 -11.43 -19.43 9.39
C ALA A 80 -12.01 -18.37 8.42
N VAL A 81 -12.79 -18.78 7.41
CA VAL A 81 -13.49 -17.85 6.49
C VAL A 81 -14.35 -16.83 7.27
N VAL A 82 -15.16 -17.32 8.21
CA VAL A 82 -16.06 -16.45 8.99
C VAL A 82 -15.27 -15.45 9.82
N LEU A 83 -14.24 -15.91 10.54
CA LEU A 83 -13.43 -15.06 11.41
C LEU A 83 -12.64 -14.03 10.59
N LEU A 84 -12.03 -14.44 9.48
CA LEU A 84 -11.26 -13.56 8.60
C LEU A 84 -12.16 -12.53 7.89
N GLU A 85 -13.37 -12.90 7.47
CA GLU A 85 -14.33 -11.97 6.88
C GLU A 85 -14.81 -10.92 7.90
N ILE A 86 -15.04 -11.29 9.15
CA ILE A 86 -15.37 -10.36 10.24
C ILE A 86 -14.20 -9.41 10.47
N GLY A 87 -12.97 -9.94 10.57
CA GLY A 87 -11.76 -9.17 10.72
C GLY A 87 -11.56 -8.17 9.59
N TYR A 88 -11.71 -8.61 8.34
CA TYR A 88 -11.66 -7.75 7.15
C TYR A 88 -12.64 -6.58 7.23
N ARG A 89 -13.91 -6.86 7.54
CA ARG A 89 -14.95 -5.81 7.61
C ARG A 89 -14.67 -4.80 8.71
N HIS A 90 -14.20 -5.27 9.86
CA HIS A 90 -13.85 -4.41 10.98
C HIS A 90 -12.66 -3.52 10.63
N LEU A 91 -11.59 -4.12 10.12
CA LEU A 91 -10.36 -3.42 9.79
C LEU A 91 -10.55 -2.41 8.64
N LYS A 92 -11.32 -2.79 7.60
CA LYS A 92 -11.67 -1.88 6.49
C LYS A 92 -12.46 -0.66 6.96
N ARG A 93 -13.40 -0.83 7.91
CA ARG A 93 -14.14 0.30 8.49
C ARG A 93 -13.22 1.22 9.27
N THR A 94 -12.32 0.67 10.06
CA THR A 94 -11.33 1.43 10.84
C THR A 94 -10.36 2.17 9.93
N ALA A 95 -9.83 1.50 8.91
CA ALA A 95 -8.95 2.08 7.91
C ALA A 95 -9.56 3.31 7.21
N LYS A 96 -10.84 3.19 6.80
CA LYS A 96 -11.58 4.32 6.20
C LYS A 96 -11.81 5.48 7.19
N ARG A 97 -12.07 5.18 8.47
CA ARG A 97 -12.27 6.23 9.49
C ARG A 97 -10.99 6.99 9.83
N GLN A 98 -9.85 6.30 9.76
CA GLN A 98 -8.54 6.85 10.11
C GLN A 98 -7.75 7.34 8.88
N ASN A 99 -8.32 7.20 7.67
CA ASN A 99 -7.64 7.48 6.39
C ASN A 99 -6.22 6.84 6.33
N SER A 100 -6.10 5.60 6.87
CA SER A 100 -4.83 4.89 6.94
C SER A 100 -4.65 3.91 5.77
N PRO A 101 -3.74 4.18 4.84
CA PRO A 101 -3.40 3.25 3.74
C PRO A 101 -2.85 1.91 4.26
N ALA A 102 -2.07 1.95 5.34
CA ALA A 102 -1.50 0.75 5.95
C ALA A 102 -2.57 -0.19 6.53
N LEU A 103 -3.55 0.36 7.27
CA LEU A 103 -4.68 -0.44 7.75
C LEU A 103 -5.55 -0.96 6.60
N LEU A 104 -5.64 -0.22 5.49
CA LEU A 104 -6.36 -0.70 4.31
C LEU A 104 -5.63 -1.86 3.64
N ALA A 105 -4.30 -1.79 3.55
CA ALA A 105 -3.47 -2.89 3.02
C ALA A 105 -3.59 -4.15 3.89
N ASP A 106 -3.58 -4.00 5.22
CA ASP A 106 -3.78 -5.11 6.15
C ASP A 106 -5.19 -5.71 6.02
N ALA A 107 -6.23 -4.87 5.85
CA ALA A 107 -7.58 -5.35 5.55
C ALA A 107 -7.62 -6.18 4.26
N VAL A 108 -6.92 -5.78 3.20
CA VAL A 108 -6.80 -6.56 1.95
C VAL A 108 -6.16 -7.91 2.22
N HIS A 109 -5.15 -7.99 3.08
CA HIS A 109 -4.53 -9.25 3.49
C HIS A 109 -5.55 -10.21 4.13
N TYR A 110 -6.34 -9.74 5.12
CA TYR A 110 -7.44 -10.53 5.70
C TYR A 110 -8.45 -11.02 4.66
N ARG A 111 -8.73 -10.21 3.64
CA ARG A 111 -9.63 -10.60 2.54
C ARG A 111 -9.06 -11.73 1.69
N ILE A 112 -7.76 -11.66 1.40
CA ILE A 112 -7.05 -12.70 0.64
C ILE A 112 -7.05 -14.02 1.43
N ASP A 113 -6.75 -13.95 2.72
CA ASP A 113 -6.75 -15.13 3.60
C ASP A 113 -8.14 -15.76 3.72
N SER A 114 -9.20 -14.93 3.76
CA SER A 114 -10.59 -15.40 3.72
C SER A 114 -10.90 -16.12 2.40
N ILE A 115 -10.47 -15.60 1.26
CA ILE A 115 -10.65 -16.23 -0.05
C ILE A 115 -9.86 -17.54 -0.13
N ASN A 116 -8.62 -17.56 0.34
CA ASN A 116 -7.78 -18.76 0.40
C ASN A 116 -8.43 -19.85 1.28
N SER A 117 -8.97 -19.46 2.44
CA SER A 117 -9.69 -20.39 3.32
C SER A 117 -10.97 -20.93 2.68
N LEU A 118 -11.68 -20.10 1.89
CA LEU A 118 -12.85 -20.52 1.12
C LEU A 118 -12.48 -21.56 0.05
N PHE A 119 -11.40 -21.35 -0.69
CA PHE A 119 -10.90 -22.33 -1.67
C PHE A 119 -10.49 -23.64 -0.98
N ALA A 120 -9.79 -23.57 0.16
CA ALA A 120 -9.42 -24.73 0.94
C ALA A 120 -10.67 -25.50 1.44
N MET A 121 -11.71 -24.80 1.90
CA MET A 121 -12.98 -25.38 2.31
C MET A 121 -13.64 -26.13 1.14
N VAL A 122 -13.76 -25.48 -0.02
CA VAL A 122 -14.35 -26.08 -1.22
C VAL A 122 -13.57 -27.32 -1.64
N ALA A 123 -12.25 -27.25 -1.69
CA ALA A 123 -11.38 -28.39 -2.03
C ALA A 123 -11.59 -29.58 -1.06
N LEU A 124 -11.67 -29.32 0.26
CA LEU A 124 -11.90 -30.35 1.27
C LEU A 124 -13.31 -30.97 1.19
N VAL A 125 -14.33 -30.17 0.88
CA VAL A 125 -15.68 -30.68 0.64
C VAL A 125 -15.68 -31.61 -0.58
N PHE A 126 -15.07 -31.16 -1.70
CA PHE A 126 -14.93 -32.02 -2.89
C PHE A 126 -14.14 -33.30 -2.59
N ALA A 127 -13.05 -33.20 -1.82
CA ALA A 127 -12.25 -34.34 -1.40
C ALA A 127 -13.06 -35.37 -0.58
N ALA A 128 -13.95 -34.88 0.29
CA ALA A 128 -14.80 -35.75 1.11
C ALA A 128 -15.85 -36.55 0.29
N TYR A 129 -16.40 -35.91 -0.75
CA TYR A 129 -17.46 -36.53 -1.57
C TYR A 129 -16.95 -37.24 -2.84
N PHE A 130 -15.78 -36.88 -3.35
CA PHE A 130 -15.16 -37.42 -4.55
C PHE A 130 -13.73 -37.92 -4.28
N PRO A 131 -13.55 -39.02 -3.53
CA PRO A 131 -12.23 -39.47 -3.07
C PRO A 131 -11.25 -39.81 -4.20
N VAL A 132 -11.74 -40.18 -5.38
CA VAL A 132 -10.89 -40.51 -6.55
C VAL A 132 -10.13 -39.29 -7.08
N TYR A 133 -10.71 -38.09 -6.98
CA TYR A 133 -10.11 -36.84 -7.46
C TYR A 133 -9.56 -35.96 -6.33
N SER A 134 -9.75 -36.37 -5.07
CA SER A 134 -9.46 -35.58 -3.89
C SER A 134 -8.01 -35.08 -3.85
N VAL A 135 -7.07 -35.97 -4.11
CA VAL A 135 -5.62 -35.65 -4.07
C VAL A 135 -5.25 -34.63 -5.16
N MET A 136 -5.78 -34.81 -6.37
CA MET A 136 -5.50 -33.88 -7.48
C MET A 136 -6.11 -32.51 -7.25
N ILE A 137 -7.35 -32.44 -6.75
CA ILE A 137 -8.05 -31.18 -6.48
C ILE A 137 -7.38 -30.40 -5.36
N ASP A 138 -6.95 -31.08 -4.28
CA ASP A 138 -6.24 -30.47 -3.16
C ASP A 138 -4.92 -29.85 -3.61
N HIS A 139 -4.09 -30.58 -4.34
CA HIS A 139 -2.83 -30.06 -4.85
C HIS A 139 -2.99 -28.95 -5.87
N LEU A 140 -3.96 -29.05 -6.79
CA LEU A 140 -4.24 -27.99 -7.75
C LEU A 140 -4.75 -26.72 -7.05
N GLY A 141 -5.63 -26.87 -6.05
CA GLY A 141 -6.08 -25.78 -5.22
C GLY A 141 -4.93 -25.10 -4.49
N ALA A 142 -4.04 -25.89 -3.87
CA ALA A 142 -2.86 -25.37 -3.18
C ALA A 142 -1.88 -24.66 -4.13
N VAL A 143 -1.67 -25.17 -5.36
CA VAL A 143 -0.86 -24.49 -6.39
C VAL A 143 -1.49 -23.18 -6.81
N LEU A 144 -2.82 -23.15 -7.02
CA LEU A 144 -3.51 -21.90 -7.36
C LEU A 144 -3.36 -20.85 -6.28
N ILE A 145 -3.54 -21.23 -5.01
CA ILE A 145 -3.32 -20.32 -3.85
C ILE A 145 -1.87 -19.83 -3.84
N ALA A 146 -0.91 -20.72 -4.02
CA ALA A 146 0.51 -20.36 -4.04
C ALA A 146 0.83 -19.35 -5.16
N VAL A 147 0.29 -19.53 -6.35
CA VAL A 147 0.44 -18.59 -7.47
C VAL A 147 -0.19 -17.23 -7.13
N LEU A 148 -1.39 -17.23 -6.55
CA LEU A 148 -2.02 -15.98 -6.10
C LEU A 148 -1.17 -15.24 -5.06
N MET A 149 -0.59 -15.96 -4.08
CA MET A 149 0.33 -15.38 -3.10
C MET A 149 1.55 -14.75 -3.77
N ILE A 150 2.15 -15.41 -4.76
CA ILE A 150 3.30 -14.88 -5.53
C ILE A 150 2.91 -13.59 -6.24
N VAL A 151 1.80 -13.61 -6.98
CA VAL A 151 1.36 -12.43 -7.76
C VAL A 151 1.04 -11.24 -6.86
N ILE A 152 0.31 -11.47 -5.76
CA ILE A 152 -0.06 -10.42 -4.82
C ILE A 152 1.16 -9.87 -4.11
N GLY A 153 2.05 -10.75 -3.63
CA GLY A 153 3.30 -10.35 -2.98
C GLY A 153 4.22 -9.56 -3.92
N ALA A 154 4.38 -10.02 -5.16
CA ALA A 154 5.18 -9.33 -6.17
C ALA A 154 4.61 -7.94 -6.52
N ASN A 155 3.29 -7.82 -6.65
CA ASN A 155 2.64 -6.54 -6.89
C ASN A 155 2.78 -5.59 -5.69
N ALA A 156 2.63 -6.10 -4.47
CA ALA A 156 2.86 -5.32 -3.25
C ALA A 156 4.31 -4.83 -3.18
N ALA A 157 5.30 -5.71 -3.40
CA ALA A 157 6.70 -5.35 -3.43
C ALA A 157 7.00 -4.30 -4.50
N LYS A 158 6.48 -4.48 -5.74
CA LYS A 158 6.63 -3.52 -6.85
C LYS A 158 6.07 -2.15 -6.48
N ASN A 159 4.88 -2.07 -5.91
CA ASN A 159 4.27 -0.80 -5.55
C ASN A 159 5.07 -0.06 -4.48
N ASN A 160 5.58 -0.78 -3.47
CA ASN A 160 6.41 -0.20 -2.42
C ASN A 160 7.80 0.23 -2.94
N ILE A 161 8.40 -0.51 -3.88
CA ILE A 161 9.61 -0.07 -4.59
C ILE A 161 9.36 1.24 -5.33
N HIS A 162 8.23 1.35 -6.03
CA HIS A 162 7.88 2.58 -6.73
C HIS A 162 7.71 3.77 -5.79
N GLN A 163 7.14 3.58 -4.60
CA GLN A 163 7.06 4.63 -3.58
C GLN A 163 8.45 5.04 -3.06
N LEU A 164 9.37 4.06 -2.86
CA LEU A 164 10.74 4.35 -2.45
C LEU A 164 11.55 5.07 -3.53
N LEU A 165 11.19 4.89 -4.79
CA LEU A 165 11.79 5.55 -5.96
C LEU A 165 11.06 6.85 -6.35
N ASP A 166 10.28 7.42 -5.44
CA ASP A 166 9.57 8.68 -5.63
C ASP A 166 8.70 8.71 -6.92
N ARG A 167 8.02 7.57 -7.21
CA ARG A 167 7.12 7.50 -8.36
C ARG A 167 6.04 8.59 -8.25
N THR A 168 5.82 9.27 -9.35
CA THR A 168 4.76 10.26 -9.53
C THR A 168 3.39 9.70 -9.08
N PRO A 169 2.69 10.39 -8.16
CA PRO A 169 1.36 10.00 -7.71
C PRO A 169 0.30 10.23 -8.80
N GLU A 170 -0.98 9.96 -8.49
CA GLU A 170 -2.09 10.15 -9.40
C GLU A 170 -2.25 11.63 -9.82
N GLU A 171 -2.65 11.89 -11.07
CA GLU A 171 -2.82 13.23 -11.64
C GLU A 171 -3.81 14.11 -10.83
N THR A 172 -4.75 13.49 -10.14
CA THR A 172 -5.70 14.17 -9.25
C THR A 172 -5.01 15.03 -8.19
N TYR A 173 -3.85 14.61 -7.67
CA TYR A 173 -3.08 15.38 -6.69
C TYR A 173 -2.40 16.59 -7.33
N PHE A 174 -1.94 16.47 -8.57
CA PHE A 174 -1.36 17.61 -9.31
C PHE A 174 -2.41 18.68 -9.57
N THR A 175 -3.58 18.29 -10.01
CA THR A 175 -4.72 19.20 -10.22
C THR A 175 -5.10 19.91 -8.92
N LEU A 176 -5.22 19.14 -7.82
CA LEU A 176 -5.56 19.69 -6.50
C LEU A 176 -4.56 20.74 -6.02
N VAL A 177 -3.26 20.46 -6.17
CA VAL A 177 -2.19 21.39 -5.75
C VAL A 177 -2.18 22.64 -6.63
N ARG A 178 -2.31 22.50 -7.97
CA ARG A 178 -2.39 23.65 -8.88
C ARG A 178 -3.58 24.54 -8.58
N GLU A 179 -4.77 23.96 -8.40
CA GLU A 179 -5.98 24.71 -8.06
C GLU A 179 -5.84 25.45 -6.73
N ALA A 180 -5.24 24.81 -5.71
CA ALA A 180 -4.97 25.45 -4.43
C ALA A 180 -4.03 26.63 -4.58
N THR A 181 -2.96 26.48 -5.35
CA THR A 181 -1.97 27.52 -5.63
C THR A 181 -2.56 28.70 -6.39
N MET A 182 -3.36 28.42 -7.43
CA MET A 182 -3.97 29.47 -8.26
C MET A 182 -5.07 30.26 -7.55
N ARG A 183 -5.57 29.81 -6.41
CA ARG A 183 -6.51 30.60 -5.57
C ARG A 183 -5.82 31.73 -4.81
N VAL A 184 -4.49 31.70 -4.71
CA VAL A 184 -3.74 32.71 -3.97
C VAL A 184 -3.58 33.96 -4.83
N ALA A 185 -4.06 35.11 -4.34
CA ALA A 185 -3.93 36.37 -5.03
C ALA A 185 -2.43 36.74 -5.18
N GLY A 186 -2.04 37.09 -6.39
CA GLY A 186 -0.65 37.42 -6.74
C GLY A 186 0.11 36.30 -7.45
N VAL A 187 -0.42 35.07 -7.48
CA VAL A 187 0.07 34.00 -8.34
C VAL A 187 -0.53 34.20 -9.72
N LEU A 188 0.32 34.30 -10.75
CA LEU A 188 -0.09 34.48 -12.15
C LEU A 188 -0.09 33.18 -12.92
N ALA A 189 0.92 32.32 -12.68
CA ALA A 189 1.01 30.97 -13.26
C ALA A 189 1.76 30.01 -12.34
N THR A 190 1.75 28.71 -12.71
CA THR A 190 2.49 27.67 -11.98
C THR A 190 3.26 26.78 -12.93
N GLU A 191 4.48 26.48 -12.59
CA GLU A 191 5.35 25.57 -13.34
C GLU A 191 5.92 24.45 -12.47
N LYS A 192 6.64 23.51 -13.08
CA LYS A 192 7.53 22.49 -12.49
C LYS A 192 7.02 21.87 -11.18
N LEU A 193 5.72 21.53 -11.12
CA LEU A 193 5.16 20.87 -9.97
C LEU A 193 5.72 19.46 -9.81
N ARG A 194 6.33 19.19 -8.65
CA ARG A 194 6.81 17.86 -8.26
C ARG A 194 6.18 17.45 -6.92
N ILE A 195 5.72 16.23 -6.84
CA ILE A 195 5.08 15.67 -5.66
C ILE A 195 5.78 14.36 -5.30
N GLN A 196 6.29 14.26 -4.09
CA GLN A 196 6.85 13.04 -3.51
C GLN A 196 5.90 12.54 -2.42
N VAL A 197 5.48 11.25 -2.52
CA VAL A 197 4.61 10.61 -1.54
C VAL A 197 5.36 9.43 -0.93
N TYR A 198 5.45 9.40 0.40
CA TYR A 198 6.06 8.31 1.13
C TYR A 198 5.32 8.01 2.43
N GLY A 199 4.73 6.83 2.45
CA GLY A 199 3.83 6.44 3.52
C GLY A 199 2.64 7.41 3.62
N PRO A 200 2.34 7.92 4.81
CA PRO A 200 1.21 8.82 5.03
C PRO A 200 1.48 10.27 4.61
N ASP A 201 2.72 10.62 4.29
CA ASP A 201 3.18 12.00 4.11
C ASP A 201 3.45 12.32 2.63
N ALA A 202 3.29 13.60 2.25
CA ALA A 202 3.63 14.12 0.95
C ALA A 202 4.50 15.37 1.08
N HIS A 203 5.42 15.56 0.13
CA HIS A 203 6.20 16.79 -0.05
C HIS A 203 5.92 17.34 -1.44
N VAL A 204 5.70 18.64 -1.51
CA VAL A 204 5.38 19.34 -2.75
C VAL A 204 6.49 20.35 -3.04
N SER A 205 6.97 20.37 -4.27
CA SER A 205 7.82 21.43 -4.80
C SER A 205 7.12 22.03 -6.01
N ILE A 206 6.91 23.34 -5.99
CA ILE A 206 6.20 24.06 -7.04
C ILE A 206 6.88 25.37 -7.34
N ASP A 207 6.99 25.70 -8.61
CA ASP A 207 7.42 27.02 -9.07
C ASP A 207 6.16 27.85 -9.34
N ILE A 208 6.08 29.05 -8.78
CA ILE A 208 5.02 30.02 -9.00
C ILE A 208 5.56 31.26 -9.69
N GLU A 209 4.78 31.80 -10.59
CA GLU A 209 5.12 33.03 -11.27
C GLU A 209 4.32 34.20 -10.70
N VAL A 210 5.03 35.30 -10.47
CA VAL A 210 4.48 36.54 -9.89
C VAL A 210 4.95 37.76 -10.70
N ASP A 211 4.40 38.96 -10.40
CA ASP A 211 4.83 40.21 -11.03
C ASP A 211 6.36 40.42 -10.82
N PRO A 212 7.14 40.57 -11.92
CA PRO A 212 8.59 40.74 -11.87
C PRO A 212 9.04 42.00 -11.11
N HIS A 213 8.16 42.98 -10.91
CA HIS A 213 8.46 44.21 -10.17
C HIS A 213 8.09 44.17 -8.68
N MET A 214 7.59 43.01 -8.22
CA MET A 214 7.22 42.78 -6.83
C MET A 214 8.46 42.77 -5.92
N SER A 215 8.30 43.29 -4.70
CA SER A 215 9.38 43.18 -3.71
C SER A 215 9.51 41.73 -3.20
N VAL A 216 10.72 41.31 -2.80
CA VAL A 216 10.95 40.00 -2.20
C VAL A 216 10.06 39.77 -0.97
N GLU A 217 9.77 40.80 -0.19
CA GLU A 217 8.89 40.72 0.98
C GLU A 217 7.47 40.29 0.58
N ILE A 218 6.87 40.94 -0.43
CA ILE A 218 5.54 40.61 -0.92
C ILE A 218 5.52 39.21 -1.53
N ALA A 219 6.53 38.86 -2.34
CA ALA A 219 6.69 37.54 -2.91
C ALA A 219 6.77 36.46 -1.83
N HIS A 220 7.48 36.69 -0.75
CA HIS A 220 7.57 35.78 0.39
C HIS A 220 6.21 35.58 1.08
N GLU A 221 5.43 36.66 1.29
CA GLU A 221 4.06 36.53 1.83
C GLU A 221 3.17 35.65 0.94
N ILE A 222 3.29 35.78 -0.39
CA ILE A 222 2.56 34.91 -1.34
C ILE A 222 2.99 33.46 -1.15
N THR A 223 4.30 33.17 -1.02
CA THR A 223 4.75 31.77 -0.80
C THR A 223 4.17 31.16 0.49
N GLN A 224 4.05 31.95 1.56
CA GLN A 224 3.45 31.47 2.81
C GLN A 224 1.95 31.15 2.64
N LYS A 225 1.21 31.98 1.89
CA LYS A 225 -0.20 31.75 1.57
C LYS A 225 -0.37 30.50 0.70
N VAL A 226 0.49 30.32 -0.31
CA VAL A 226 0.50 29.12 -1.17
C VAL A 226 0.73 27.86 -0.35
N ARG A 227 1.72 27.84 0.55
CA ARG A 227 1.96 26.71 1.46
C ARG A 227 0.73 26.37 2.27
N HIS A 228 0.10 27.38 2.85
CA HIS A 228 -1.08 27.23 3.70
C HIS A 228 -2.28 26.66 2.91
N GLU A 229 -2.56 27.21 1.72
CA GLU A 229 -3.65 26.74 0.85
C GLU A 229 -3.45 25.29 0.37
N ILE A 230 -2.21 24.91 0.01
CA ILE A 230 -1.90 23.53 -0.36
C ILE A 230 -2.10 22.59 0.82
N GLN A 231 -1.64 22.95 2.02
CA GLN A 231 -1.80 22.12 3.23
C GLN A 231 -3.26 22.00 3.68
N ILE A 232 -4.08 23.03 3.49
CA ILE A 232 -5.54 22.94 3.72
C ILE A 232 -6.20 22.02 2.70
N ALA A 233 -5.84 22.15 1.42
CA ALA A 233 -6.42 21.35 0.35
C ALA A 233 -6.03 19.87 0.47
N TRP A 234 -4.79 19.61 0.93
CA TRP A 234 -4.27 18.26 1.10
C TRP A 234 -3.52 18.09 2.44
N PRO A 235 -4.19 17.69 3.52
CA PRO A 235 -3.63 17.61 4.87
C PRO A 235 -2.45 16.64 5.05
N CYS A 236 -2.22 15.71 4.08
CA CYS A 236 -1.05 14.83 4.09
C CYS A 236 0.25 15.54 3.67
N VAL A 237 0.17 16.76 3.15
CA VAL A 237 1.35 17.54 2.76
C VAL A 237 2.05 18.09 4.00
N ARG A 238 3.23 17.53 4.28
CA ARG A 238 4.08 17.92 5.42
C ARG A 238 4.86 19.20 5.13
N ASP A 239 5.39 19.30 3.93
CA ASP A 239 6.21 20.44 3.53
C ASP A 239 5.94 20.84 2.09
N VAL A 240 6.04 22.16 1.84
CA VAL A 240 5.89 22.73 0.51
C VAL A 240 7.07 23.67 0.25
N ILE A 241 7.85 23.34 -0.75
CA ILE A 241 8.89 24.22 -1.29
C ILE A 241 8.27 25.02 -2.42
N VAL A 242 8.21 26.34 -2.25
CA VAL A 242 7.70 27.26 -3.26
C VAL A 242 8.87 28.08 -3.79
N HIS A 243 9.18 27.88 -5.05
CA HIS A 243 10.11 28.70 -5.80
C HIS A 243 9.35 29.83 -6.48
N VAL A 244 9.89 31.05 -6.50
CA VAL A 244 9.24 32.20 -7.11
C VAL A 244 10.02 32.60 -8.35
N GLU A 245 9.32 32.68 -9.47
CA GLU A 245 9.85 33.11 -10.76
C GLU A 245 9.08 34.36 -11.25
N PRO A 246 9.71 35.24 -12.02
CA PRO A 246 9.03 36.38 -12.61
C PRO A 246 8.16 35.89 -13.80
N TYR A 247 6.94 36.40 -13.90
CA TYR A 247 6.04 36.12 -15.02
C TYR A 247 6.43 36.90 -16.26
N TYR A 248 6.67 36.24 -17.37
CA TYR A 248 6.86 36.84 -18.68
C TYR A 248 5.89 36.22 -19.68
N ALA A 249 5.10 37.05 -20.38
CA ALA A 249 4.07 36.59 -21.31
C ALA A 249 4.65 35.84 -22.53
N ASP A 250 5.93 35.97 -22.82
CA ASP A 250 6.59 35.33 -23.95
C ASP A 250 7.13 33.91 -23.63
N ASP A 251 7.05 33.47 -22.39
CA ASP A 251 7.56 32.16 -21.91
C ASP A 251 6.46 31.05 -21.93
N HIS A 252 5.23 31.36 -22.36
CA HIS A 252 4.05 30.47 -22.36
C HIS A 252 3.51 30.17 -23.74
#